data_ad363257a8b4b194b47e0c7eef2aab04
#
_entry.id   ad363257a8b4b194b47e0c7eef2aab04
#
_cell.length_a   1.000
_cell.length_b   1.000
_cell.length_c   1.000
_cell.angle_alpha   90.00
_cell.angle_beta   90.00
_cell.angle_gamma   90.00
#
_symmetry.space_group_name_H-M   'P 1'
#
loop_
_entity.id
_entity.type
_entity.pdbx_description
1 polymer ?
#
loop_
_entity_poly.entity_id
_entity_poly.type
_entity_poly.pdbx_seq_one_letter_code
_entity_poly.pdbx_strand_id
1 'polypeptide(L)'
;MIERMCRVLWVWIFLALGHAVALGASPTIKAKVEEPVVPELMGGCSLRCGFGWTVETQSAAGLKPVAVKVLNDDNADTAWVAPEGTSGVGVKFRLIFPKKLRAEEDGQIPFYGLDLINGVNRSEELWKAHGRVKRVRLYYRDQPFREVQFADSRRWQRITFPDMMVRSGDSMTVEILEIYPGEKGAGAAITEIVLQGAH
;
A
#
# COMPACT_ATOMS: atom_id res chain seq x y z
N MET A 1 -27.17 36.13 -66.69
CA MET A 1 -27.80 36.26 -65.37
C MET A 1 -27.42 35.07 -64.59
N ILE A 2 -26.29 35.19 -63.86
CA ILE A 2 -25.65 34.05 -63.11
C ILE A 2 -25.52 34.56 -61.66
N GLU A 3 -26.39 34.05 -60.77
CA GLU A 3 -26.30 34.32 -59.37
C GLU A 3 -25.21 33.45 -58.73
N ARG A 4 -24.23 34.10 -58.12
CA ARG A 4 -23.21 33.44 -57.30
C ARG A 4 -23.73 33.31 -55.88
N MET A 5 -24.07 32.11 -55.48
CA MET A 5 -24.32 31.76 -54.07
C MET A 5 -23.00 31.63 -53.34
N CYS A 6 -22.75 32.58 -52.46
CA CYS A 6 -21.59 32.58 -51.51
C CYS A 6 -21.94 31.68 -50.34
N ARG A 7 -21.34 30.47 -50.26
CA ARG A 7 -21.44 29.59 -49.08
C ARG A 7 -20.42 30.03 -48.04
N VAL A 8 -20.87 30.63 -46.98
CA VAL A 8 -20.07 30.96 -45.81
C VAL A 8 -19.90 29.66 -44.99
N LEU A 9 -18.70 29.09 -44.99
CA LEU A 9 -18.33 28.00 -44.10
C LEU A 9 -18.10 28.58 -42.71
N TRP A 10 -18.98 28.28 -41.74
CA TRP A 10 -18.72 28.49 -40.32
C TRP A 10 -17.84 27.35 -39.81
N VAL A 11 -16.57 27.65 -39.57
CA VAL A 11 -15.67 26.76 -38.87
C VAL A 11 -15.90 26.94 -37.37
N TRP A 12 -16.53 25.96 -36.73
CA TRP A 12 -16.64 25.90 -35.28
C TRP A 12 -15.32 25.39 -34.71
N ILE A 13 -14.49 26.28 -34.18
CA ILE A 13 -13.33 25.92 -33.38
C ILE A 13 -13.84 25.56 -31.98
N PHE A 14 -13.97 24.27 -31.69
CA PHE A 14 -14.14 23.79 -30.34
C PHE A 14 -12.80 23.95 -29.60
N LEU A 15 -12.69 25.03 -28.84
CA LEU A 15 -11.67 25.16 -27.79
C LEU A 15 -12.02 24.15 -26.68
N ALA A 16 -11.45 22.97 -26.75
CA ALA A 16 -11.44 22.03 -25.64
C ALA A 16 -10.57 22.64 -24.52
N LEU A 17 -11.20 23.37 -23.60
CA LEU A 17 -10.60 23.71 -22.32
C LEU A 17 -10.40 22.40 -21.56
N GLY A 18 -9.21 21.82 -21.73
CA GLY A 18 -8.74 20.72 -20.90
C GLY A 18 -8.63 21.21 -19.46
N HIS A 19 -9.65 20.93 -18.64
CA HIS A 19 -9.54 21.08 -17.20
C HIS A 19 -8.51 20.05 -16.73
N ALA A 20 -7.25 20.47 -16.58
CA ALA A 20 -6.28 19.74 -15.82
C ALA A 20 -6.79 19.71 -14.36
N VAL A 21 -7.46 18.62 -13.99
CA VAL A 21 -7.72 18.33 -12.58
C VAL A 21 -6.34 18.21 -11.93
N ALA A 22 -5.93 19.24 -11.23
CA ALA A 22 -4.77 19.15 -10.35
C ALA A 22 -5.10 18.05 -9.35
N LEU A 23 -4.48 16.87 -9.53
CA LEU A 23 -4.47 15.82 -8.53
C LEU A 23 -3.79 16.42 -7.30
N GLY A 24 -4.59 16.98 -6.41
CA GLY A 24 -4.10 17.50 -5.13
C GLY A 24 -3.28 16.40 -4.45
N ALA A 25 -2.08 16.76 -4.00
CA ALA A 25 -1.22 15.82 -3.29
C ALA A 25 -2.04 15.19 -2.14
N SER A 26 -2.11 13.86 -2.12
CA SER A 26 -2.78 13.16 -1.02
C SER A 26 -2.13 13.54 0.30
N PRO A 27 -2.90 13.84 1.36
CA PRO A 27 -2.33 14.24 2.63
C PRO A 27 -1.39 13.15 3.17
N THR A 28 -0.20 13.55 3.58
CA THR A 28 0.77 12.64 4.22
C THR A 28 0.46 12.52 5.70
N ILE A 29 0.34 11.30 6.19
CA ILE A 29 0.20 10.98 7.61
C ILE A 29 1.46 10.27 8.11
N LYS A 30 1.76 10.42 9.41
CA LYS A 30 2.86 9.68 10.06
C LYS A 30 2.30 8.41 10.70
N ALA A 31 2.96 7.29 10.46
CA ALA A 31 2.68 6.06 11.18
C ALA A 31 3.10 6.23 12.64
N LYS A 32 2.28 5.71 13.57
CA LYS A 32 2.59 5.68 14.98
C LYS A 32 3.49 4.48 15.25
N VAL A 33 4.63 4.71 15.90
CA VAL A 33 5.48 3.63 16.41
C VAL A 33 4.81 3.09 17.67
N GLU A 34 4.46 1.82 17.67
CA GLU A 34 3.87 1.18 18.83
C GLU A 34 4.95 0.84 19.86
N GLU A 35 4.65 1.03 21.15
CA GLU A 35 5.49 0.51 22.21
C GLU A 35 5.57 -1.03 22.08
N PRO A 36 6.67 -1.66 22.54
CA PRO A 36 6.79 -3.10 22.46
C PRO A 36 5.66 -3.72 23.30
N VAL A 37 4.60 -4.07 22.61
CA VAL A 37 3.52 -4.85 23.20
C VAL A 37 4.02 -6.28 23.25
N VAL A 38 3.94 -6.89 24.43
CA VAL A 38 4.16 -8.33 24.55
C VAL A 38 3.23 -8.99 23.52
N PRO A 39 3.70 -9.90 22.67
CA PRO A 39 2.90 -10.49 21.60
C PRO A 39 1.53 -11.03 22.04
N GLU A 40 1.43 -11.44 23.30
CA GLU A 40 0.19 -11.93 23.95
C GLU A 40 -0.88 -10.85 24.19
N LEU A 41 -0.53 -9.58 24.08
CA LEU A 41 -1.42 -8.46 24.33
C LEU A 41 -1.82 -7.68 23.06
N MET A 42 -1.46 -8.15 21.90
CA MET A 42 -1.99 -7.63 20.64
C MET A 42 -3.45 -8.11 20.45
N GLY A 43 -4.30 -7.70 21.41
CA GLY A 43 -5.72 -8.04 21.47
C GLY A 43 -6.58 -7.29 20.45
N GLY A 44 -6.07 -7.07 19.26
CA GLY A 44 -6.87 -6.66 18.12
C GLY A 44 -6.94 -7.82 17.16
N CYS A 45 -8.14 -8.31 16.88
CA CYS A 45 -8.28 -9.32 15.85
C CYS A 45 -7.88 -8.71 14.51
N SER A 46 -6.75 -9.15 13.96
CA SER A 46 -6.39 -8.78 12.60
C SER A 46 -7.41 -9.41 11.64
N LEU A 47 -7.68 -8.80 10.52
CA LEU A 47 -8.51 -9.37 9.46
C LEU A 47 -8.05 -10.76 9.02
N ARG A 48 -6.85 -11.16 9.41
CA ARG A 48 -6.29 -12.48 9.20
C ARG A 48 -6.94 -13.57 10.07
N CYS A 49 -7.32 -13.29 11.32
CA CYS A 49 -7.94 -14.26 12.23
C CYS A 49 -9.25 -14.82 11.67
N GLY A 50 -9.99 -14.03 10.93
CA GLY A 50 -11.29 -14.41 10.37
C GLY A 50 -11.28 -14.70 8.87
N PHE A 51 -10.33 -14.16 8.14
CA PHE A 51 -10.50 -14.00 6.71
C PHE A 51 -9.21 -14.16 5.92
N GLY A 52 -8.41 -15.05 5.90
CA GLY A 52 -7.19 -15.13 5.07
C GLY A 52 -7.18 -14.13 3.91
N TRP A 53 -6.36 -13.13 3.95
CA TRP A 53 -6.19 -12.19 2.85
C TRP A 53 -4.96 -12.55 1.99
N THR A 54 -4.95 -12.13 0.75
CA THR A 54 -3.92 -12.51 -0.22
C THR A 54 -3.05 -11.31 -0.55
N VAL A 55 -1.74 -11.50 -0.61
CA VAL A 55 -0.81 -10.47 -1.08
C VAL A 55 -0.34 -10.84 -2.48
N GLU A 56 -0.47 -9.89 -3.40
CA GLU A 56 0.05 -9.99 -4.76
C GLU A 56 1.02 -8.84 -5.00
N THR A 57 2.05 -9.04 -5.81
CA THR A 57 2.88 -7.92 -6.29
C THR A 57 2.44 -7.48 -7.67
N GLN A 58 2.34 -6.17 -7.85
CA GLN A 58 2.09 -5.54 -9.14
C GLN A 58 3.33 -4.80 -9.67
N SER A 59 4.51 -5.17 -9.25
CA SER A 59 5.71 -4.51 -9.75
C SER A 59 6.01 -4.89 -11.19
N ALA A 60 6.32 -3.88 -12.00
CA ALA A 60 6.93 -4.07 -13.31
C ALA A 60 8.32 -4.73 -13.26
N ALA A 61 8.91 -4.88 -12.08
CA ALA A 61 10.26 -5.40 -11.84
C ALA A 61 10.36 -6.93 -11.78
N GLY A 62 9.35 -7.67 -12.23
CA GLY A 62 9.46 -9.13 -12.39
C GLY A 62 9.53 -9.93 -11.09
N LEU A 63 9.00 -9.42 -10.00
CA LEU A 63 8.95 -10.12 -8.72
C LEU A 63 8.08 -11.37 -8.80
N LYS A 64 8.65 -12.51 -8.46
CA LYS A 64 7.92 -13.77 -8.41
C LYS A 64 6.84 -13.71 -7.31
N PRO A 65 5.59 -14.11 -7.57
CA PRO A 65 4.50 -14.08 -6.58
C PRO A 65 4.81 -14.78 -5.26
N VAL A 66 5.69 -15.76 -5.27
CA VAL A 66 6.06 -16.57 -4.10
C VAL A 66 6.79 -15.75 -3.02
N ALA A 67 7.60 -14.77 -3.41
CA ALA A 67 8.38 -13.95 -2.48
C ALA A 67 7.52 -13.03 -1.59
N VAL A 68 6.26 -12.86 -1.91
CA VAL A 68 5.36 -11.89 -1.25
C VAL A 68 4.53 -12.51 -0.14
N LYS A 69 4.38 -13.82 -0.13
CA LYS A 69 3.64 -14.54 0.93
C LYS A 69 4.26 -14.31 2.32
N VAL A 70 5.56 -14.06 2.38
CA VAL A 70 6.28 -13.73 3.62
C VAL A 70 5.84 -12.42 4.27
N LEU A 71 5.10 -11.57 3.54
CA LEU A 71 4.56 -10.33 4.11
C LEU A 71 3.34 -10.55 5.01
N ASN A 72 2.86 -11.79 5.07
CA ASN A 72 1.65 -12.14 5.81
C ASN A 72 1.72 -13.59 6.31
N ASP A 73 2.84 -13.99 6.88
CA ASP A 73 3.05 -15.38 7.33
C ASP A 73 3.15 -15.52 8.86
N ASP A 74 2.98 -14.44 9.63
CA ASP A 74 3.15 -14.33 11.08
C ASP A 74 4.54 -14.76 11.55
N ASN A 75 5.54 -14.59 10.72
CA ASN A 75 6.89 -15.03 11.04
C ASN A 75 7.86 -13.84 11.00
N ALA A 76 8.25 -13.35 12.16
CA ALA A 76 9.19 -12.22 12.26
C ALA A 76 10.61 -12.55 11.74
N ASP A 77 10.91 -13.81 11.47
CA ASP A 77 12.21 -14.24 10.93
C ASP A 77 12.26 -14.20 9.41
N THR A 78 11.13 -14.08 8.75
CA THR A 78 11.02 -13.93 7.30
C THR A 78 10.85 -12.47 6.92
N ALA A 79 11.25 -12.11 5.71
CA ALA A 79 11.04 -10.78 5.16
C ALA A 79 11.03 -10.82 3.63
N TRP A 80 10.21 -9.99 3.03
CA TRP A 80 10.42 -9.61 1.65
C TRP A 80 11.60 -8.66 1.55
N VAL A 81 12.47 -8.91 0.58
CA VAL A 81 13.61 -8.04 0.26
C VAL A 81 13.53 -7.68 -1.21
N ALA A 82 13.77 -6.41 -1.53
CA ALA A 82 13.82 -5.96 -2.91
C ALA A 82 14.87 -6.77 -3.70
N PRO A 83 14.61 -7.05 -4.98
CA PRO A 83 15.56 -7.80 -5.82
C PRO A 83 16.94 -7.15 -5.82
N GLU A 84 17.97 -7.99 -5.90
CA GLU A 84 19.35 -7.55 -5.95
C GLU A 84 19.56 -6.47 -7.03
N GLY A 85 20.32 -5.44 -6.71
CA GLY A 85 20.57 -4.31 -7.59
C GLY A 85 19.43 -3.29 -7.70
N THR A 86 18.33 -3.48 -6.95
CA THR A 86 17.21 -2.52 -6.90
C THR A 86 17.01 -1.94 -5.51
N SER A 87 16.52 -0.71 -5.45
CA SER A 87 16.15 -0.07 -4.16
C SER A 87 14.80 -0.56 -3.61
N GLY A 88 13.95 -1.11 -4.47
CA GLY A 88 12.56 -1.43 -4.15
C GLY A 88 11.60 -0.24 -4.31
N VAL A 89 12.07 0.95 -4.61
CA VAL A 89 11.20 2.10 -4.93
C VAL A 89 10.38 1.81 -6.18
N GLY A 90 9.09 2.14 -6.14
CA GLY A 90 8.12 1.84 -7.21
C GLY A 90 7.49 0.44 -7.12
N VAL A 91 7.98 -0.42 -6.22
CA VAL A 91 7.33 -1.73 -5.96
C VAL A 91 5.96 -1.49 -5.35
N LYS A 92 4.98 -2.26 -5.83
CA LYS A 92 3.60 -2.23 -5.36
C LYS A 92 3.19 -3.59 -4.81
N PHE A 93 2.63 -3.59 -3.60
CA PHE A 93 2.00 -4.76 -3.00
C PHE A 93 0.50 -4.56 -3.02
N ARG A 94 -0.22 -5.45 -3.68
CA ARG A 94 -1.67 -5.45 -3.70
C ARG A 94 -2.18 -6.43 -2.65
N LEU A 95 -2.90 -5.90 -1.68
CA LEU A 95 -3.55 -6.62 -0.60
C LEU A 95 -5.01 -6.80 -0.98
N ILE A 96 -5.46 -8.05 -1.17
CA ILE A 96 -6.82 -8.35 -1.63
C ILE A 96 -7.63 -8.84 -0.43
N PHE A 97 -8.73 -8.14 -0.14
CA PHE A 97 -9.68 -8.57 0.88
C PHE A 97 -10.41 -9.85 0.43
N PRO A 98 -10.63 -10.83 1.31
CA PRO A 98 -11.20 -12.11 0.95
C PRO A 98 -12.58 -12.00 0.30
N LYS A 99 -12.90 -12.92 -0.61
CA LYS A 99 -14.19 -12.96 -1.31
C LYS A 99 -15.36 -13.37 -0.41
N LYS A 100 -15.08 -13.95 0.76
CA LYS A 100 -16.10 -14.37 1.74
C LYS A 100 -15.82 -13.70 3.07
N LEU A 101 -16.06 -12.40 3.13
CA LEU A 101 -16.19 -11.76 4.41
C LEU A 101 -17.52 -12.24 5.02
N ARG A 102 -17.52 -12.66 6.30
CA ARG A 102 -18.75 -12.72 7.08
C ARG A 102 -19.19 -11.28 7.25
N ALA A 103 -19.92 -10.82 6.25
CA ALA A 103 -20.34 -9.45 6.18
C ALA A 103 -21.52 -9.25 7.14
N GLU A 104 -21.62 -8.08 7.68
CA GLU A 104 -22.89 -7.49 8.01
C GLU A 104 -23.79 -7.51 6.77
N GLU A 105 -25.09 -7.33 6.90
CA GLU A 105 -26.08 -7.55 5.82
C GLU A 105 -25.73 -6.91 4.46
N ASP A 106 -24.87 -5.87 4.44
CA ASP A 106 -24.46 -5.14 3.24
C ASP A 106 -23.11 -5.57 2.63
N GLY A 107 -22.46 -6.60 3.16
CA GLY A 107 -21.19 -7.11 2.64
C GLY A 107 -19.97 -6.22 2.91
N GLN A 108 -20.07 -5.30 3.87
CA GLN A 108 -18.99 -4.40 4.26
C GLN A 108 -18.45 -4.77 5.65
N ILE A 109 -17.18 -4.53 5.87
CA ILE A 109 -16.54 -4.67 7.18
C ILE A 109 -15.75 -3.40 7.52
N PRO A 110 -15.70 -3.01 8.80
CA PRO A 110 -14.84 -1.95 9.26
C PRO A 110 -13.36 -2.30 9.05
N PHE A 111 -12.63 -1.39 8.43
CA PHE A 111 -11.19 -1.48 8.24
C PHE A 111 -10.52 -0.38 9.05
N TYR A 112 -9.77 -0.75 10.08
CA TYR A 112 -9.23 0.20 11.05
C TYR A 112 -7.85 0.72 10.68
N GLY A 113 -7.08 -0.04 9.91
CA GLY A 113 -5.74 0.38 9.55
C GLY A 113 -4.83 -0.74 9.07
N LEU A 114 -3.55 -0.41 9.09
CA LEU A 114 -2.49 -1.28 8.64
C LEU A 114 -1.33 -1.17 9.62
N ASP A 115 -0.79 -2.33 10.03
CA ASP A 115 0.44 -2.41 10.79
C ASP A 115 1.57 -2.92 9.89
N LEU A 116 2.78 -2.41 10.12
CA LEU A 116 3.96 -2.79 9.36
C LEU A 116 5.15 -3.03 10.29
N ILE A 117 5.89 -4.14 10.07
CA ILE A 117 7.24 -4.35 10.59
C ILE A 117 8.22 -4.07 9.47
N ASN A 118 9.03 -3.03 9.66
CA ASN A 118 9.93 -2.49 8.65
C ASN A 118 11.30 -3.17 8.68
N GLY A 119 11.87 -3.41 7.50
CA GLY A 119 13.19 -4.02 7.35
C GLY A 119 13.21 -5.53 7.56
N VAL A 120 14.40 -6.14 7.67
CA VAL A 120 14.60 -7.55 8.04
C VAL A 120 14.71 -7.65 9.55
N ASN A 121 13.63 -8.00 10.24
CA ASN A 121 13.54 -7.89 11.70
C ASN A 121 14.18 -9.08 12.47
N ARG A 122 14.65 -10.10 11.77
CA ARG A 122 15.28 -11.30 12.35
C ARG A 122 16.48 -10.97 13.25
N SER A 123 17.31 -9.98 12.90
CA SER A 123 18.38 -9.48 13.74
C SER A 123 18.64 -7.99 13.52
N GLU A 124 19.32 -7.34 14.46
CA GLU A 124 19.68 -5.92 14.33
C GLU A 124 20.67 -5.71 13.18
N GLU A 125 21.61 -6.61 12.98
CA GLU A 125 22.60 -6.55 11.90
C GLU A 125 21.94 -6.64 10.54
N LEU A 126 20.98 -7.56 10.37
CA LEU A 126 20.23 -7.71 9.13
C LEU A 126 19.33 -6.50 8.89
N TRP A 127 18.72 -5.97 9.94
CA TRP A 127 17.88 -4.77 9.83
C TRP A 127 18.68 -3.55 9.38
N LYS A 128 19.89 -3.34 9.93
CA LYS A 128 20.81 -2.27 9.51
C LYS A 128 21.35 -2.48 8.10
N ALA A 129 21.63 -3.73 7.74
CA ALA A 129 22.20 -4.07 6.43
C ALA A 129 21.27 -3.76 5.26
N HIS A 130 19.96 -3.94 5.44
CA HIS A 130 18.95 -3.75 4.40
C HIS A 130 18.31 -2.36 4.45
N GLY A 131 17.74 -1.92 3.33
CA GLY A 131 16.92 -0.72 3.28
C GLY A 131 15.60 -0.91 4.05
N ARG A 132 15.04 0.17 4.55
CA ARG A 132 13.74 0.19 5.25
C ARG A 132 12.83 1.17 4.54
N VAL A 133 11.55 0.85 4.48
CA VAL A 133 10.56 1.73 3.85
C VAL A 133 10.42 3.02 4.66
N LYS A 134 10.55 4.16 3.99
CA LYS A 134 10.41 5.48 4.61
C LYS A 134 9.07 6.12 4.28
N ARG A 135 8.64 6.04 3.02
CA ARG A 135 7.36 6.62 2.60
C ARG A 135 6.69 5.71 1.60
N VAL A 136 5.38 5.55 1.75
CA VAL A 136 4.54 4.81 0.82
C VAL A 136 3.36 5.66 0.37
N ARG A 137 2.80 5.28 -0.79
CA ARG A 137 1.48 5.73 -1.21
C ARG A 137 0.51 4.57 -1.14
N LEU A 138 -0.64 4.84 -0.58
CA LEU A 138 -1.73 3.89 -0.46
C LEU A 138 -2.78 4.18 -1.52
N TYR A 139 -3.27 3.10 -2.12
CA TYR A 139 -4.38 3.13 -3.06
C TYR A 139 -5.50 2.25 -2.52
N TYR A 140 -6.72 2.69 -2.64
CA TYR A 140 -7.89 1.87 -2.39
C TYR A 140 -8.70 1.75 -3.67
N ARG A 141 -8.99 0.52 -4.10
CA ARG A 141 -9.61 0.25 -5.42
C ARG A 141 -8.88 0.97 -6.56
N ASP A 142 -7.55 0.88 -6.55
CA ASP A 142 -6.65 1.53 -7.51
C ASP A 142 -6.67 3.07 -7.53
N GLN A 143 -7.40 3.72 -6.61
CA GLN A 143 -7.39 5.17 -6.45
C GLN A 143 -6.43 5.58 -5.33
N PRO A 144 -5.50 6.53 -5.56
CA PRO A 144 -4.60 7.03 -4.52
C PRO A 144 -5.42 7.77 -3.46
N PHE A 145 -5.18 7.47 -2.18
CA PHE A 145 -5.94 8.11 -1.12
C PHE A 145 -5.09 8.64 0.05
N ARG A 146 -3.89 8.08 0.29
CA ARG A 146 -2.99 8.52 1.37
C ARG A 146 -1.53 8.33 1.00
N GLU A 147 -0.67 9.21 1.53
CA GLU A 147 0.75 8.94 1.70
C GLU A 147 1.04 8.73 3.18
N VAL A 148 1.95 7.80 3.48
CA VAL A 148 2.32 7.45 4.85
C VAL A 148 3.82 7.54 4.99
N GLN A 149 4.27 8.19 6.04
CA GLN A 149 5.67 8.25 6.45
C GLN A 149 5.90 7.34 7.66
N PHE A 150 6.79 6.37 7.51
CA PHE A 150 7.25 5.50 8.58
C PHE A 150 8.50 6.08 9.26
N ALA A 151 8.67 5.75 10.53
CA ALA A 151 9.92 6.01 11.25
C ALA A 151 10.97 4.95 10.90
N ASP A 152 12.25 5.27 11.09
CA ASP A 152 13.34 4.30 11.00
C ASP A 152 13.41 3.50 12.31
N SER A 153 12.53 2.51 12.44
CA SER A 153 12.31 1.74 13.67
C SER A 153 12.03 0.27 13.37
N ARG A 154 12.56 -0.61 14.20
CA ARG A 154 12.28 -2.06 14.18
C ARG A 154 10.93 -2.44 14.80
N ARG A 155 10.28 -1.50 15.50
CA ARG A 155 9.00 -1.73 16.16
C ARG A 155 7.86 -1.77 15.15
N TRP A 156 6.73 -2.32 15.56
CA TRP A 156 5.48 -2.19 14.85
C TRP A 156 5.13 -0.72 14.63
N GLN A 157 4.66 -0.42 13.46
CA GLN A 157 4.22 0.92 13.10
C GLN A 157 2.81 0.86 12.55
N ARG A 158 1.91 1.55 13.23
CA ARG A 158 0.47 1.53 12.96
C ARG A 158 0.02 2.76 12.18
N ILE A 159 -0.79 2.51 11.17
CA ILE A 159 -1.54 3.51 10.45
C ILE A 159 -3.02 3.26 10.70
N THR A 160 -3.76 4.26 11.15
CA THR A 160 -5.19 4.16 11.40
C THR A 160 -6.00 4.89 10.35
N PHE A 161 -7.12 4.30 9.96
CA PHE A 161 -8.11 4.85 9.03
C PHE A 161 -9.47 4.84 9.70
N PRO A 162 -9.83 5.90 10.43
CA PRO A 162 -11.13 5.97 11.06
C PRO A 162 -12.24 5.89 10.00
N ASP A 163 -13.29 5.15 10.33
CA ASP A 163 -14.53 5.08 9.53
C ASP A 163 -14.39 4.53 8.10
N MET A 164 -13.33 3.77 7.82
CA MET A 164 -13.17 3.14 6.51
C MET A 164 -13.90 1.79 6.47
N MET A 165 -14.79 1.63 5.50
CA MET A 165 -15.46 0.37 5.20
C MET A 165 -14.89 -0.25 3.94
N VAL A 166 -14.62 -1.56 3.98
CA VAL A 166 -14.14 -2.32 2.82
C VAL A 166 -15.09 -3.44 2.46
N ARG A 167 -15.12 -3.84 1.21
CA ARG A 167 -15.97 -4.93 0.71
C ARG A 167 -15.15 -6.13 0.32
N SER A 168 -15.83 -7.26 0.29
CA SER A 168 -15.30 -8.50 -0.26
C SER A 168 -14.73 -8.30 -1.66
N GLY A 169 -13.49 -8.72 -1.87
CA GLY A 169 -12.79 -8.59 -3.15
C GLY A 169 -12.20 -7.21 -3.45
N ASP A 170 -12.40 -6.21 -2.58
CA ASP A 170 -11.69 -4.95 -2.67
C ASP A 170 -10.18 -5.15 -2.51
N SER A 171 -9.42 -4.16 -2.90
CA SER A 171 -7.97 -4.19 -2.72
C SER A 171 -7.42 -2.87 -2.18
N MET A 172 -6.37 -3.02 -1.38
CA MET A 172 -5.48 -1.93 -1.00
C MET A 172 -4.11 -2.18 -1.64
N THR A 173 -3.53 -1.16 -2.26
CA THR A 173 -2.18 -1.24 -2.80
C THR A 173 -1.25 -0.33 -2.03
N VAL A 174 -0.09 -0.85 -1.67
CA VAL A 174 1.00 -0.14 -1.00
C VAL A 174 2.13 0.02 -2.00
N GLU A 175 2.46 1.25 -2.38
CA GLU A 175 3.57 1.59 -3.28
C GLU A 175 4.72 2.21 -2.49
N ILE A 176 5.92 1.67 -2.62
CA ILE A 176 7.12 2.23 -1.98
C ILE A 176 7.56 3.48 -2.76
N LEU A 177 7.58 4.65 -2.09
CA LEU A 177 8.03 5.92 -2.68
C LEU A 177 9.45 6.29 -2.27
N GLU A 178 9.82 6.01 -1.01
CA GLU A 178 11.13 6.33 -0.45
C GLU A 178 11.58 5.27 0.55
N ILE A 179 12.89 5.15 0.71
CA ILE A 179 13.50 4.24 1.67
C ILE A 179 14.54 4.96 2.55
N TYR A 180 14.78 4.44 3.73
CA TYR A 180 16.00 4.62 4.49
C TYR A 180 17.03 3.65 3.92
N PRO A 181 18.23 4.09 3.53
CA PRO A 181 19.24 3.21 2.96
C PRO A 181 19.77 2.23 4.01
N GLY A 182 20.05 1.01 3.59
CA GLY A 182 20.79 0.04 4.40
C GLY A 182 22.31 0.28 4.32
N GLU A 183 23.05 -0.12 5.36
CA GLU A 183 24.50 0.05 5.42
C GLU A 183 25.25 -0.69 4.30
N LYS A 184 24.69 -1.80 3.80
CA LYS A 184 25.27 -2.60 2.72
C LYS A 184 24.71 -2.26 1.33
N GLY A 185 23.97 -1.17 1.21
CA GLY A 185 23.35 -0.77 -0.05
C GLY A 185 22.26 -1.72 -0.55
N ALA A 186 21.82 -2.67 0.28
CA ALA A 186 20.73 -3.54 -0.06
C ALA A 186 19.41 -2.77 -0.14
N GLY A 187 18.51 -3.21 -1.04
CA GLY A 187 17.21 -2.58 -1.23
C GLY A 187 16.29 -2.72 -0.02
N ALA A 188 15.11 -2.11 -0.13
CA ALA A 188 14.08 -2.13 0.90
C ALA A 188 13.69 -3.56 1.29
N ALA A 189 13.39 -3.74 2.57
CA ALA A 189 12.81 -4.97 3.09
C ALA A 189 11.59 -4.65 3.97
N ILE A 190 10.67 -5.59 4.05
CA ILE A 190 9.49 -5.56 4.91
C ILE A 190 9.33 -6.96 5.51
N THR A 191 9.27 -7.04 6.82
CA THR A 191 9.03 -8.30 7.52
C THR A 191 7.56 -8.68 7.47
N GLU A 192 6.65 -7.74 7.82
CA GLU A 192 5.24 -8.07 7.95
C GLU A 192 4.35 -6.87 7.60
N ILE A 193 3.20 -7.14 7.00
CA ILE A 193 2.09 -6.19 6.81
C ILE A 193 0.83 -6.86 7.34
N VAL A 194 0.14 -6.22 8.28
CA VAL A 194 -1.09 -6.74 8.88
C VAL A 194 -2.23 -5.75 8.69
N LEU A 195 -3.34 -6.21 8.11
CA LEU A 195 -4.56 -5.44 7.97
C LEU A 195 -5.38 -5.54 9.26
N GLN A 196 -5.80 -4.41 9.80
CA GLN A 196 -6.60 -4.30 11.02
C GLN A 196 -8.06 -4.01 10.68
N GLY A 197 -8.98 -4.75 11.26
CA GLY A 197 -10.41 -4.56 11.03
C GLY A 197 -11.25 -5.35 12.03
N ALA A 198 -12.57 -5.09 12.01
CA ALA A 198 -13.52 -5.89 12.77
C ALA A 198 -13.98 -7.10 11.96
N HIS A 199 -14.41 -8.16 12.65
CA HIS A 199 -15.05 -9.35 12.11
C HIS A 199 -16.18 -9.80 13.04
#